data_4e42e4b9f39cfd77c52860f0165aa3ad
#
_entry.id   4e42e4b9f39cfd77c52860f0165aa3ad
#
_cell.length_a   1.000
_cell.length_b   1.000
_cell.length_c   1.000
_cell.angle_alpha   90.00
_cell.angle_beta   90.00
_cell.angle_gamma   90.00
#
_symmetry.space_group_name_H-M   'P 1'
#
loop_
_entity.id
_entity.type
_entity.pdbx_description
1 polymer ?
#
loop_
_entity_poly.entity_id
_entity_poly.type
_entity_poly.pdbx_seq_one_letter_code
_entity_poly.pdbx_strand_id
1 'polypeptide(L)'
;MDRILNACCRPQLAETAIYAYSRGGSDIQGPSIRLAEAIAQQWGNMQFGIRELSNHGGKSEVQAFAWDVETNTRREVTFSVPHIRHTKKGSYKLEDPRDIYELVANQGARRLRACILSVIPGDVIEAAVSQCMLTLKAHCDVTPEGIQKLVSAFEAIGVPKARIEKFCQCRAEAIKPAQIIRLRNVYASIKDGMSGPDDWFEPEEKPAEAKPSSEKKTLKDKLKERKAKSDTAPQPIEEPPAASTIVAHEPSTQSDPSPIPKTAEPPLDESWLRAYDTSTIGGSTA
;
A
#
# COMPACT_ATOMS: atom_id res chain seq x y z
N MET A 1 5.64 18.81 17.98
CA MET A 1 5.50 19.16 16.55
C MET A 1 6.86 19.45 15.91
N ASP A 2 7.66 20.36 16.46
CA ASP A 2 8.96 20.80 15.90
C ASP A 2 9.95 19.66 15.62
N ARG A 3 10.03 18.67 16.51
CA ARG A 3 10.88 17.48 16.31
C ARG A 3 10.52 16.72 15.04
N ILE A 4 9.22 16.59 14.74
CA ILE A 4 8.71 15.92 13.55
C ILE A 4 9.08 16.72 12.31
N LEU A 5 8.80 18.02 12.30
CA LEU A 5 9.11 18.89 11.17
C LEU A 5 10.62 18.94 10.89
N ASN A 6 11.45 19.04 11.93
CA ASN A 6 12.90 18.96 11.80
C ASN A 6 13.37 17.62 11.21
N ALA A 7 12.75 16.50 11.59
CA ALA A 7 13.06 15.22 10.99
C ALA A 7 12.71 15.19 9.49
N CYS A 8 11.60 15.82 9.09
CA CYS A 8 11.14 15.92 7.71
C CYS A 8 12.01 16.87 6.84
N CYS A 9 12.88 17.70 7.44
CA CYS A 9 13.88 18.49 6.72
C CYS A 9 15.06 17.65 6.19
N ARG A 10 15.16 16.37 6.55
CA ARG A 10 16.21 15.48 6.05
C ARG A 10 15.88 15.00 4.63
N PRO A 11 16.75 15.28 3.60
CA PRO A 11 16.47 14.93 2.21
C PRO A 11 16.20 13.43 2.03
N GLN A 12 17.01 12.56 2.65
CA GLN A 12 16.88 11.12 2.56
C GLN A 12 15.53 10.58 3.10
N LEU A 13 15.01 11.17 4.19
CA LEU A 13 13.67 10.82 4.67
C LEU A 13 12.61 11.32 3.68
N ALA A 14 12.73 12.57 3.22
CA ALA A 14 11.79 13.18 2.30
C ALA A 14 11.65 12.37 0.98
N GLU A 15 12.75 11.86 0.43
CA GLU A 15 12.77 11.03 -0.78
C GLU A 15 11.96 9.73 -0.64
N THR A 16 11.87 9.20 0.56
CA THR A 16 11.16 7.93 0.85
C THR A 16 9.86 8.12 1.63
N ALA A 17 9.48 9.38 1.90
CA ALA A 17 8.36 9.73 2.76
C ALA A 17 6.99 9.38 2.17
N ILE A 18 6.85 9.40 0.84
CA ILE A 18 5.59 9.19 0.15
C ILE A 18 5.73 7.99 -0.76
N TYR A 19 4.79 7.04 -0.64
CA TYR A 19 4.63 6.02 -1.66
C TYR A 19 3.62 6.47 -2.71
N ALA A 20 3.83 6.03 -3.95
CA ALA A 20 2.89 6.21 -5.04
C ALA A 20 2.78 4.90 -5.81
N TYR A 21 1.58 4.48 -6.19
CA TYR A 21 1.38 3.37 -7.11
C TYR A 21 0.09 3.57 -7.90
N SER A 22 0.06 3.07 -9.15
CA SER A 22 -1.13 3.10 -9.98
C SER A 22 -1.89 1.78 -9.87
N ARG A 23 -3.19 1.84 -9.70
CA ARG A 23 -4.07 0.67 -9.67
C ARG A 23 -5.41 0.98 -10.31
N GLY A 24 -5.76 0.23 -11.37
CA GLY A 24 -7.05 0.40 -12.04
C GLY A 24 -7.24 1.79 -12.65
N GLY A 25 -6.17 2.43 -13.13
CA GLY A 25 -6.20 3.77 -13.72
C GLY A 25 -6.24 4.92 -12.72
N SER A 26 -6.13 4.63 -11.41
CA SER A 26 -6.08 5.65 -10.36
C SER A 26 -4.71 5.68 -9.70
N ASP A 27 -4.16 6.88 -9.55
CA ASP A 27 -2.91 7.11 -8.82
C ASP A 27 -3.21 7.18 -7.32
N ILE A 28 -2.65 6.24 -6.57
CA ILE A 28 -2.79 6.16 -5.10
C ILE A 28 -1.48 6.64 -4.48
N GLN A 29 -1.56 7.64 -3.60
CA GLN A 29 -0.42 8.20 -2.87
C GLN A 29 -0.73 8.25 -1.39
N GLY A 30 0.32 8.19 -0.57
CA GLY A 30 0.17 8.32 0.88
C GLY A 30 1.52 8.32 1.61
N PRO A 31 1.51 8.61 2.93
CA PRO A 31 2.70 8.53 3.74
C PRO A 31 3.22 7.09 3.80
N SER A 32 4.53 6.91 3.58
CA SER A 32 5.18 5.60 3.62
C SER A 32 5.31 5.08 5.05
N ILE A 33 5.67 3.79 5.20
CA ILE A 33 5.99 3.23 6.51
C ILE A 33 7.20 3.96 7.13
N ARG A 34 8.21 4.35 6.33
CA ARG A 34 9.40 5.09 6.80
C ARG A 34 9.05 6.44 7.38
N LEU A 35 8.12 7.17 6.75
CA LEU A 35 7.62 8.43 7.32
C LEU A 35 6.80 8.17 8.58
N ALA A 36 5.91 7.19 8.59
CA ALA A 36 5.12 6.84 9.77
C ALA A 36 6.01 6.51 10.98
N GLU A 37 7.04 5.68 10.79
CA GLU A 37 8.02 5.34 11.82
C GLU A 37 8.83 6.58 12.28
N ALA A 38 9.26 7.44 11.35
CA ALA A 38 9.97 8.67 11.70
C ALA A 38 9.09 9.63 12.52
N ILE A 39 7.80 9.75 12.17
CA ILE A 39 6.84 10.54 12.95
C ILE A 39 6.67 9.92 14.35
N ALA A 40 6.45 8.61 14.45
CA ALA A 40 6.28 7.92 15.71
C ALA A 40 7.49 8.08 16.66
N GLN A 41 8.72 7.99 16.12
CA GLN A 41 9.96 8.22 16.87
C GLN A 41 10.07 9.65 17.43
N GLN A 42 9.56 10.63 16.68
CA GLN A 42 9.62 12.05 17.07
C GLN A 42 8.41 12.47 17.93
N TRP A 43 7.28 11.74 17.82
CA TRP A 43 6.11 11.93 18.66
C TRP A 43 6.46 11.74 20.14
N GLY A 44 7.21 10.68 20.43
CA GLY A 44 7.62 10.30 21.77
C GLY A 44 6.60 9.34 22.42
N ASN A 45 7.02 8.66 23.48
CA ASN A 45 6.20 7.75 24.30
C ASN A 45 5.37 6.74 23.52
N MET A 46 5.78 6.40 22.28
CA MET A 46 5.03 5.53 21.39
C MET A 46 5.71 4.16 21.29
N GLN A 47 4.93 3.11 21.50
CA GLN A 47 5.31 1.73 21.24
C GLN A 47 4.60 1.25 19.98
N PHE A 48 5.33 0.63 19.07
CA PHE A 48 4.76 0.07 17.86
C PHE A 48 5.57 -1.13 17.37
N GLY A 49 4.93 -2.01 16.64
CA GLY A 49 5.62 -3.20 16.13
C GLY A 49 4.68 -4.21 15.50
N ILE A 50 5.29 -5.32 15.11
CA ILE A 50 4.64 -6.50 14.55
C ILE A 50 4.98 -7.67 15.43
N ARG A 51 4.01 -8.52 15.73
CA ARG A 51 4.18 -9.78 16.45
C ARG A 51 3.60 -10.91 15.62
N GLU A 52 4.36 -11.96 15.37
CA GLU A 52 3.84 -13.21 14.86
C GLU A 52 3.28 -14.00 16.06
N LEU A 53 1.97 -14.26 16.07
CA LEU A 53 1.27 -14.95 17.15
C LEU A 53 1.32 -16.46 16.95
N SER A 54 1.27 -16.91 15.70
CA SER A 54 1.37 -18.33 15.36
C SER A 54 1.87 -18.50 13.93
N ASN A 55 2.55 -19.62 13.67
CA ASN A 55 3.05 -19.99 12.35
C ASN A 55 2.88 -21.50 12.16
N HIS A 56 1.72 -21.90 11.64
CA HIS A 56 1.39 -23.30 11.37
C HIS A 56 0.32 -23.43 10.30
N GLY A 57 0.20 -24.63 9.73
CA GLY A 57 -0.83 -24.91 8.73
C GLY A 57 -0.70 -24.12 7.42
N GLY A 58 0.51 -23.66 7.07
CA GLY A 58 0.76 -22.90 5.84
C GLY A 58 0.30 -21.45 5.90
N LYS A 59 0.13 -20.89 7.10
CA LYS A 59 -0.20 -19.49 7.36
C LYS A 59 0.45 -18.99 8.65
N SER A 60 0.72 -17.69 8.71
CA SER A 60 1.11 -16.98 9.92
C SER A 60 -0.04 -16.10 10.40
N GLU A 61 -0.32 -16.11 11.69
CA GLU A 61 -1.20 -15.12 12.33
C GLU A 61 -0.34 -14.02 12.94
N VAL A 62 -0.63 -12.79 12.56
CA VAL A 62 0.23 -11.64 12.81
C VAL A 62 -0.59 -10.51 13.40
N GLN A 63 -0.03 -9.85 14.41
CA GLN A 63 -0.57 -8.64 15.01
C GLN A 63 0.35 -7.46 14.68
N ALA A 64 -0.21 -6.39 14.13
CA ALA A 64 0.44 -5.09 14.07
C ALA A 64 -0.22 -4.16 15.09
N PHE A 65 0.56 -3.36 15.80
CA PHE A 65 0.05 -2.45 16.82
C PHE A 65 0.83 -1.14 16.87
N ALA A 66 0.16 -0.10 17.33
CA ALA A 66 0.75 1.16 17.77
C ALA A 66 0.02 1.63 19.02
N TRP A 67 0.78 2.13 19.99
CA TRP A 67 0.27 2.56 21.27
C TRP A 67 0.99 3.83 21.73
N ASP A 68 0.26 4.91 21.86
CA ASP A 68 0.72 6.10 22.55
C ASP A 68 0.51 5.89 24.06
N VAL A 69 1.59 5.70 24.76
CA VAL A 69 1.58 5.37 26.20
C VAL A 69 1.20 6.60 27.03
N GLU A 70 1.44 7.82 26.52
CA GLU A 70 1.12 9.05 27.22
C GLU A 70 -0.39 9.30 27.26
N THR A 71 -1.06 9.19 26.10
CA THR A 71 -2.50 9.36 25.99
C THR A 71 -3.29 8.07 26.21
N ASN A 72 -2.60 6.94 26.37
CA ASN A 72 -3.16 5.60 26.41
C ASN A 72 -4.02 5.25 25.18
N THR A 73 -3.73 5.87 24.03
CA THR A 73 -4.42 5.59 22.78
C THR A 73 -3.73 4.44 22.07
N ARG A 74 -4.47 3.34 21.81
CA ARG A 74 -3.93 2.13 21.17
C ARG A 74 -4.74 1.73 19.96
N ARG A 75 -4.04 1.36 18.89
CA ARG A 75 -4.61 0.71 17.70
C ARG A 75 -3.87 -0.58 17.41
N GLU A 76 -4.62 -1.65 17.16
CA GLU A 76 -4.05 -2.92 16.74
C GLU A 76 -4.93 -3.61 15.70
N VAL A 77 -4.30 -4.44 14.88
CA VAL A 77 -4.97 -5.25 13.84
C VAL A 77 -4.31 -6.62 13.83
N THR A 78 -5.10 -7.66 14.02
CA THR A 78 -4.68 -9.05 13.83
C THR A 78 -5.14 -9.52 12.46
N PHE A 79 -4.27 -10.22 11.73
CA PHE A 79 -4.53 -10.68 10.36
C PHE A 79 -3.76 -11.97 10.08
N SER A 80 -4.28 -12.75 9.14
CA SER A 80 -3.65 -13.98 8.68
C SER A 80 -2.90 -13.75 7.37
N VAL A 81 -1.71 -14.31 7.26
CA VAL A 81 -0.86 -14.27 6.05
C VAL A 81 -0.68 -15.69 5.55
N PRO A 82 -1.39 -16.14 4.51
CA PRO A 82 -1.12 -17.41 3.85
C PRO A 82 0.29 -17.41 3.25
N HIS A 83 1.02 -18.54 3.40
CA HIS A 83 2.36 -18.70 2.81
C HIS A 83 2.26 -18.97 1.30
N ILE A 84 1.60 -18.06 0.58
CA ILE A 84 1.37 -18.14 -0.85
C ILE A 84 1.81 -16.82 -1.49
N ARG A 85 2.66 -16.92 -2.49
CA ARG A 85 3.03 -15.75 -3.31
C ARG A 85 2.18 -15.72 -4.58
N HIS A 86 1.49 -14.59 -4.77
CA HIS A 86 0.69 -14.33 -5.98
C HIS A 86 1.55 -13.53 -6.97
N THR A 87 1.64 -14.02 -8.20
CA THR A 87 2.34 -13.36 -9.31
C THR A 87 1.42 -13.22 -10.52
N LYS A 88 1.80 -12.41 -11.50
CA LYS A 88 1.07 -12.29 -12.78
C LYS A 88 0.95 -13.64 -13.53
N LYS A 89 1.85 -14.59 -13.26
CA LYS A 89 1.89 -15.93 -13.89
C LYS A 89 1.12 -17.01 -13.11
N GLY A 90 0.63 -16.70 -11.92
CA GLY A 90 -0.07 -17.64 -11.04
C GLY A 90 0.36 -17.51 -9.58
N SER A 91 -0.15 -18.44 -8.75
CA SER A 91 0.13 -18.45 -7.31
C SER A 91 0.85 -19.74 -6.96
N TYR A 92 1.84 -19.66 -6.06
CA TYR A 92 2.57 -20.82 -5.57
C TYR A 92 2.81 -20.72 -4.06
N LYS A 93 2.94 -21.87 -3.41
CA LYS A 93 3.25 -21.95 -1.97
C LYS A 93 4.71 -21.61 -1.73
N LEU A 94 4.98 -20.93 -0.63
CA LEU A 94 6.31 -20.66 -0.13
C LEU A 94 6.70 -21.77 0.85
N GLU A 95 7.91 -22.32 0.69
CA GLU A 95 8.47 -23.36 1.55
C GLU A 95 9.70 -22.84 2.29
N ASP A 96 10.45 -21.90 1.69
CA ASP A 96 11.62 -21.31 2.31
C ASP A 96 11.20 -20.39 3.47
N PRO A 97 11.71 -20.63 4.70
CA PRO A 97 11.43 -19.80 5.87
C PRO A 97 11.76 -18.31 5.67
N ARG A 98 12.79 -17.98 4.91
CA ARG A 98 13.18 -16.61 4.60
C ARG A 98 12.12 -15.92 3.72
N ASP A 99 11.64 -16.60 2.69
CA ASP A 99 10.58 -16.07 1.81
C ASP A 99 9.28 -15.85 2.57
N ILE A 100 8.95 -16.76 3.49
CA ILE A 100 7.79 -16.64 4.39
C ILE A 100 7.97 -15.44 5.30
N TYR A 101 9.13 -15.31 5.94
CA TYR A 101 9.44 -14.17 6.81
C TYR A 101 9.31 -12.83 6.06
N GLU A 102 9.89 -12.71 4.87
CA GLU A 102 9.81 -11.49 4.07
C GLU A 102 8.36 -11.17 3.65
N LEU A 103 7.57 -12.18 3.31
CA LEU A 103 6.14 -12.00 2.99
C LEU A 103 5.38 -11.46 4.20
N VAL A 104 5.58 -12.07 5.38
CA VAL A 104 4.95 -11.68 6.65
C VAL A 104 5.37 -10.27 7.04
N ALA A 105 6.67 -9.94 6.98
CA ALA A 105 7.20 -8.63 7.29
C ALA A 105 6.59 -7.54 6.39
N ASN A 106 6.52 -7.78 5.08
CA ASN A 106 5.93 -6.85 4.12
C ASN A 106 4.43 -6.62 4.36
N GLN A 107 3.69 -7.68 4.65
CA GLN A 107 2.26 -7.57 4.98
C GLN A 107 2.05 -6.86 6.31
N GLY A 108 2.89 -7.14 7.29
CA GLY A 108 2.90 -6.51 8.61
C GLY A 108 3.18 -5.01 8.53
N ALA A 109 4.19 -4.59 7.77
CA ALA A 109 4.57 -3.20 7.61
C ALA A 109 3.42 -2.31 7.10
N ARG A 110 2.58 -2.85 6.20
CA ARG A 110 1.40 -2.13 5.71
C ARG A 110 0.36 -1.86 6.81
N ARG A 111 0.14 -2.85 7.70
CA ARG A 111 -0.80 -2.74 8.83
C ARG A 111 -0.22 -1.89 9.95
N LEU A 112 1.08 -2.06 10.22
CA LEU A 112 1.80 -1.23 11.19
C LEU A 112 1.71 0.25 10.81
N ARG A 113 1.95 0.60 9.55
CA ARG A 113 1.76 1.96 9.06
C ARG A 113 0.37 2.49 9.37
N ALA A 114 -0.68 1.71 9.07
CA ALA A 114 -2.04 2.10 9.35
C ALA A 114 -2.31 2.29 10.85
N CYS A 115 -1.74 1.43 11.71
CA CYS A 115 -1.83 1.57 13.15
C CYS A 115 -1.17 2.86 13.65
N ILE A 116 0.07 3.14 13.23
CA ILE A 116 0.79 4.35 13.61
C ILE A 116 0.00 5.60 13.19
N LEU A 117 -0.40 5.68 11.92
CA LEU A 117 -1.12 6.84 11.38
C LEU A 117 -2.53 7.01 11.95
N SER A 118 -3.12 5.99 12.58
CA SER A 118 -4.43 6.11 13.23
C SER A 118 -4.34 6.56 14.69
N VAL A 119 -3.16 6.50 15.30
CA VAL A 119 -2.92 6.97 16.67
C VAL A 119 -2.49 8.43 16.69
N ILE A 120 -1.75 8.85 15.68
CA ILE A 120 -1.25 10.22 15.55
C ILE A 120 -2.32 11.11 14.89
N PRO A 121 -2.54 12.35 15.36
CA PRO A 121 -3.50 13.28 14.76
C PRO A 121 -3.23 13.54 13.27
N GLY A 122 -4.30 13.62 12.47
CA GLY A 122 -4.19 13.75 11.01
C GLY A 122 -3.49 15.03 10.55
N ASP A 123 -3.71 16.15 11.23
CA ASP A 123 -3.06 17.43 10.97
C ASP A 123 -1.53 17.38 11.14
N VAL A 124 -1.04 16.60 12.12
CA VAL A 124 0.39 16.35 12.32
C VAL A 124 0.98 15.57 11.15
N ILE A 125 0.24 14.56 10.65
CA ILE A 125 0.66 13.76 9.51
C ILE A 125 0.70 14.63 8.24
N GLU A 126 -0.32 15.44 8.01
CA GLU A 126 -0.39 16.35 6.86
C GLU A 126 0.72 17.38 6.87
N ALA A 127 1.04 17.96 8.04
CA ALA A 127 2.15 18.87 8.19
C ALA A 127 3.50 18.21 7.92
N ALA A 128 3.69 16.96 8.37
CA ALA A 128 4.90 16.19 8.09
C ALA A 128 5.06 15.88 6.59
N VAL A 129 3.99 15.48 5.92
CA VAL A 129 3.98 15.25 4.47
C VAL A 129 4.31 16.55 3.72
N SER A 130 3.66 17.65 4.10
CA SER A 130 3.91 18.98 3.49
C SER A 130 5.37 19.42 3.66
N GLN A 131 5.95 19.23 4.84
CA GLN A 131 7.35 19.54 5.09
C GLN A 131 8.30 18.66 4.26
N CYS A 132 8.03 17.38 4.12
CA CYS A 132 8.80 16.49 3.23
C CYS A 132 8.75 16.98 1.77
N MET A 133 7.58 17.40 1.29
CA MET A 133 7.44 17.94 -0.06
C MET A 133 8.20 19.26 -0.25
N LEU A 134 8.22 20.14 0.76
CA LEU A 134 9.03 21.36 0.72
C LEU A 134 10.52 21.04 0.68
N THR A 135 10.96 20.08 1.49
CA THR A 135 12.36 19.61 1.51
C THR A 135 12.76 19.04 0.15
N LEU A 136 11.92 18.22 -0.47
CA LEU A 136 12.18 17.69 -1.82
C LEU A 136 12.29 18.81 -2.87
N LYS A 137 11.40 19.80 -2.80
CA LYS A 137 11.47 20.96 -3.73
C LYS A 137 12.76 21.75 -3.57
N ALA A 138 13.19 21.98 -2.33
CA ALA A 138 14.42 22.72 -2.03
C ALA A 138 15.70 21.99 -2.48
N HIS A 139 15.67 20.64 -2.47
CA HIS A 139 16.80 19.79 -2.86
C HIS A 139 16.63 19.14 -4.25
N CYS A 140 15.65 19.61 -5.04
CA CYS A 140 15.45 19.10 -6.38
C CYS A 140 16.54 19.63 -7.32
N ASP A 141 17.35 18.71 -7.84
CA ASP A 141 18.34 19.03 -8.87
C ASP A 141 17.63 19.18 -10.21
N VAL A 142 17.49 20.43 -10.67
CA VAL A 142 16.86 20.84 -11.93
C VAL A 142 17.92 21.09 -13.00
N THR A 143 19.18 20.80 -12.71
CA THR A 143 20.26 20.98 -13.69
C THR A 143 20.08 20.02 -14.88
N PRO A 144 20.55 20.39 -16.07
CA PRO A 144 20.50 19.49 -17.24
C PRO A 144 21.14 18.13 -16.96
N GLU A 145 22.23 18.11 -16.18
CA GLU A 145 22.92 16.87 -15.78
C GLU A 145 22.07 16.02 -14.81
N GLY A 146 21.37 16.67 -13.85
CA GLY A 146 20.45 15.98 -12.93
C GLY A 146 19.26 15.35 -13.66
N ILE A 147 18.71 16.05 -14.64
CA ILE A 147 17.64 15.55 -15.51
C ILE A 147 18.15 14.38 -16.35
N GLN A 148 19.34 14.49 -16.93
CA GLN A 148 19.92 13.41 -17.73
C GLN A 148 20.18 12.15 -16.91
N LYS A 149 20.68 12.28 -15.66
CA LYS A 149 20.84 11.15 -14.74
C LYS A 149 19.49 10.48 -14.43
N LEU A 150 18.43 11.27 -14.24
CA LEU A 150 17.08 10.74 -14.01
C LEU A 150 16.58 9.97 -15.23
N VAL A 151 16.74 10.51 -16.43
CA VAL A 151 16.35 9.84 -17.68
C VAL A 151 17.12 8.53 -17.86
N SER A 152 18.44 8.53 -17.66
CA SER A 152 19.27 7.33 -17.77
C SER A 152 18.85 6.26 -16.75
N ALA A 153 18.45 6.66 -15.53
CA ALA A 153 17.93 5.73 -14.54
C ALA A 153 16.63 5.04 -14.99
N PHE A 154 15.74 5.78 -15.68
CA PHE A 154 14.54 5.21 -16.26
C PHE A 154 14.82 4.31 -17.47
N GLU A 155 15.78 4.67 -18.31
CA GLU A 155 16.21 3.83 -19.43
C GLU A 155 16.74 2.47 -18.95
N ALA A 156 17.46 2.44 -17.82
CA ALA A 156 17.95 1.21 -17.20
C ALA A 156 16.82 0.25 -16.74
N ILE A 157 15.61 0.77 -16.47
CA ILE A 157 14.41 -0.03 -16.14
C ILE A 157 13.45 -0.21 -17.33
N GLY A 158 13.90 0.10 -18.55
CA GLY A 158 13.16 -0.14 -19.78
C GLY A 158 12.14 0.96 -20.12
N VAL A 159 12.29 2.17 -19.59
CA VAL A 159 11.45 3.33 -19.93
C VAL A 159 12.27 4.35 -20.73
N PRO A 160 12.13 4.43 -22.06
CA PRO A 160 12.88 5.35 -22.88
C PRO A 160 12.45 6.81 -22.66
N LYS A 161 13.35 7.76 -22.96
CA LYS A 161 13.13 9.22 -22.80
C LYS A 161 11.78 9.69 -23.38
N ALA A 162 11.39 9.19 -24.56
CA ALA A 162 10.14 9.57 -25.21
C ALA A 162 8.89 9.29 -24.37
N ARG A 163 8.86 8.16 -23.63
CA ARG A 163 7.74 7.83 -22.72
C ARG A 163 7.68 8.78 -21.53
N ILE A 164 8.86 9.21 -21.02
CA ILE A 164 8.96 10.18 -19.92
C ILE A 164 8.43 11.55 -20.39
N GLU A 165 8.84 12.00 -21.57
CA GLU A 165 8.39 13.27 -22.15
C GLU A 165 6.88 13.28 -22.40
N LYS A 166 6.31 12.16 -22.88
CA LYS A 166 4.87 11.99 -23.06
C LYS A 166 4.14 12.02 -21.71
N PHE A 167 4.67 11.37 -20.68
CA PHE A 167 4.10 11.38 -19.34
C PHE A 167 4.13 12.78 -18.70
N CYS A 168 5.22 13.52 -18.89
CA CYS A 168 5.37 14.88 -18.38
C CYS A 168 4.70 15.94 -19.27
N GLN A 169 4.27 15.59 -20.50
CA GLN A 169 3.74 16.49 -21.50
C GLN A 169 4.68 17.68 -21.83
N CYS A 170 5.98 17.46 -21.70
CA CYS A 170 7.03 18.44 -22.01
C CYS A 170 8.33 17.72 -22.39
N ARG A 171 9.24 18.45 -23.03
CA ARG A 171 10.59 17.95 -23.31
C ARG A 171 11.38 17.81 -22.03
N ALA A 172 12.36 16.89 -22.01
CA ALA A 172 13.16 16.60 -20.83
C ALA A 172 13.84 17.87 -20.25
N GLU A 173 14.28 18.77 -21.11
CA GLU A 173 14.94 20.02 -20.70
C GLU A 173 13.98 21.04 -20.04
N ALA A 174 12.66 20.87 -20.20
CA ALA A 174 11.62 21.74 -19.66
C ALA A 174 10.90 21.15 -18.43
N ILE A 175 11.42 20.05 -17.87
CA ILE A 175 10.81 19.37 -16.71
C ILE A 175 10.90 20.27 -15.48
N LYS A 176 9.77 20.51 -14.83
CA LYS A 176 9.66 21.31 -13.61
C LYS A 176 9.99 20.50 -12.35
N PRO A 177 10.40 21.15 -11.23
CA PRO A 177 10.71 20.45 -9.96
C PRO A 177 9.61 19.50 -9.50
N ALA A 178 8.34 19.88 -9.62
CA ALA A 178 7.21 19.01 -9.25
C ALA A 178 7.14 17.74 -10.08
N GLN A 179 7.47 17.82 -11.37
CA GLN A 179 7.50 16.67 -12.26
C GLN A 179 8.69 15.74 -11.96
N ILE A 180 9.85 16.30 -11.60
CA ILE A 180 11.02 15.51 -11.16
C ILE A 180 10.68 14.73 -9.89
N ILE A 181 10.02 15.36 -8.92
CA ILE A 181 9.58 14.68 -7.69
C ILE A 181 8.60 13.56 -8.02
N ARG A 182 7.62 13.81 -8.89
CA ARG A 182 6.67 12.78 -9.35
C ARG A 182 7.40 11.62 -10.04
N LEU A 183 8.34 11.90 -10.93
CA LEU A 183 9.15 10.88 -11.59
C LEU A 183 9.98 10.07 -10.58
N ARG A 184 10.61 10.70 -9.59
CA ARG A 184 11.35 9.98 -8.54
C ARG A 184 10.44 9.03 -7.75
N ASN A 185 9.23 9.45 -7.42
CA ASN A 185 8.25 8.59 -6.73
C ASN A 185 7.82 7.41 -7.62
N VAL A 186 7.59 7.64 -8.91
CA VAL A 186 7.29 6.59 -9.90
C VAL A 186 8.47 5.62 -10.02
N TYR A 187 9.68 6.13 -10.13
CA TYR A 187 10.89 5.31 -10.19
C TYR A 187 11.04 4.42 -8.95
N ALA A 188 10.85 4.98 -7.76
CA ALA A 188 10.90 4.22 -6.50
C ALA A 188 9.82 3.13 -6.47
N SER A 189 8.59 3.44 -6.90
CA SER A 189 7.49 2.47 -6.98
C SER A 189 7.80 1.29 -7.91
N ILE A 190 8.42 1.56 -9.07
CA ILE A 190 8.81 0.52 -10.03
C ILE A 190 9.97 -0.31 -9.46
N LYS A 191 10.97 0.33 -8.87
CA LYS A 191 12.13 -0.33 -8.26
C LYS A 191 11.74 -1.22 -7.09
N ASP A 192 10.80 -0.77 -6.26
CA ASP A 192 10.28 -1.53 -5.10
C ASP A 192 9.28 -2.62 -5.54
N GLY A 193 9.01 -2.77 -6.85
CA GLY A 193 8.09 -3.78 -7.39
C GLY A 193 6.61 -3.54 -7.03
N MET A 194 6.25 -2.32 -6.62
CA MET A 194 4.86 -1.95 -6.29
C MET A 194 4.02 -1.74 -7.53
N SER A 195 4.63 -1.33 -8.64
CA SER A 195 4.00 -1.11 -9.95
C SER A 195 4.97 -1.45 -11.08
N GLY A 196 4.43 -1.70 -12.28
CA GLY A 196 5.24 -1.87 -13.48
C GLY A 196 5.41 -0.58 -14.27
N PRO A 197 6.39 -0.50 -15.19
CA PRO A 197 6.53 0.66 -16.08
C PRO A 197 5.26 0.96 -16.89
N ASP A 198 4.55 -0.06 -17.33
CA ASP A 198 3.34 0.08 -18.15
C ASP A 198 2.10 0.53 -17.35
N ASP A 199 2.19 0.53 -16.02
CA ASP A 199 1.12 1.08 -15.16
C ASP A 199 1.16 2.62 -15.12
N TRP A 200 2.31 3.22 -15.48
CA TRP A 200 2.54 4.67 -15.44
C TRP A 200 2.73 5.30 -16.82
N PHE A 201 3.41 4.58 -17.70
CA PHE A 201 3.78 5.08 -19.03
C PHE A 201 3.03 4.31 -20.10
N GLU A 202 2.44 5.03 -21.04
CA GLU A 202 1.80 4.40 -22.17
C GLU A 202 2.80 3.48 -22.91
N PRO A 203 2.41 2.24 -23.24
CA PRO A 203 3.26 1.34 -23.98
C PRO A 203 3.64 1.98 -25.35
N GLU A 204 4.87 1.76 -25.80
CA GLU A 204 5.23 2.11 -27.17
C GLU A 204 4.31 1.33 -28.10
N GLU A 205 3.58 2.03 -28.95
CA GLU A 205 2.98 1.41 -30.12
C GLU A 205 4.15 0.87 -30.96
N LYS A 206 4.44 -0.44 -30.83
CA LYS A 206 5.33 -1.09 -31.80
C LYS A 206 4.79 -0.74 -33.19
N PRO A 207 5.63 -0.21 -34.11
CA PRO A 207 5.18 -0.03 -35.46
C PRO A 207 4.58 -1.37 -35.90
N ALA A 208 3.31 -1.34 -36.25
CA ALA A 208 2.62 -2.54 -36.68
C ALA A 208 3.46 -3.12 -37.83
N GLU A 209 4.12 -4.26 -37.57
CA GLU A 209 4.67 -5.08 -38.67
C GLU A 209 3.52 -5.25 -39.63
N ALA A 210 3.70 -4.72 -40.84
CA ALA A 210 2.73 -4.78 -41.90
C ALA A 210 2.37 -6.25 -42.14
N LYS A 211 1.29 -6.70 -41.51
CA LYS A 211 0.65 -7.96 -41.91
C LYS A 211 0.23 -7.79 -43.33
N PRO A 212 0.56 -8.73 -44.23
CA PRO A 212 0.18 -8.63 -45.62
C PRO A 212 -1.33 -8.43 -45.72
N SER A 213 -1.72 -7.46 -46.48
CA SER A 213 -3.09 -7.03 -46.70
C SER A 213 -3.97 -8.25 -47.07
N SER A 214 -4.75 -8.74 -46.15
CA SER A 214 -5.92 -9.53 -46.48
C SER A 214 -6.99 -8.56 -46.93
N GLU A 215 -7.45 -8.77 -48.15
CA GLU A 215 -8.39 -8.02 -48.94
C GLU A 215 -9.48 -7.30 -48.15
N LYS A 216 -9.56 -5.98 -48.35
CA LYS A 216 -10.68 -5.15 -47.88
C LYS A 216 -11.95 -5.64 -48.59
N LYS A 217 -12.75 -6.47 -47.91
CA LYS A 217 -14.13 -6.72 -48.31
C LYS A 217 -14.86 -5.37 -48.33
N THR A 218 -15.28 -4.96 -49.50
CA THR A 218 -15.98 -3.71 -49.73
C THR A 218 -17.31 -3.68 -48.99
N LEU A 219 -17.76 -2.49 -48.60
CA LEU A 219 -19.05 -2.24 -47.93
C LEU A 219 -20.25 -2.90 -48.62
N LYS A 220 -20.14 -3.18 -49.93
CA LYS A 220 -21.16 -3.89 -50.70
C LYS A 220 -21.32 -5.36 -50.33
N ASP A 221 -20.24 -6.04 -49.95
CA ASP A 221 -20.31 -7.45 -49.56
C ASP A 221 -20.93 -7.64 -48.17
N LYS A 222 -20.70 -6.68 -47.25
CA LYS A 222 -21.37 -6.68 -45.92
C LYS A 222 -22.88 -6.39 -46.00
N LEU A 223 -23.35 -5.66 -47.01
CA LEU A 223 -24.78 -5.41 -47.24
C LEU A 223 -25.49 -6.63 -47.81
N LYS A 224 -24.83 -7.45 -48.66
CA LYS A 224 -25.39 -8.69 -49.20
C LYS A 224 -25.55 -9.78 -48.12
N GLU A 225 -24.59 -9.90 -47.21
CA GLU A 225 -24.69 -10.84 -46.11
C GLU A 225 -25.82 -10.51 -45.10
N ARG A 226 -26.14 -9.21 -44.92
CA ARG A 226 -27.26 -8.79 -44.06
C ARG A 226 -28.63 -9.04 -44.71
N LYS A 227 -28.73 -8.99 -46.04
CA LYS A 227 -30.01 -9.27 -46.75
C LYS A 227 -30.37 -10.75 -46.84
N ALA A 228 -29.38 -11.65 -46.75
CA ALA A 228 -29.62 -13.10 -46.78
C ALA A 228 -30.02 -13.70 -45.39
N LYS A 229 -29.98 -12.89 -44.32
CA LYS A 229 -30.38 -13.32 -42.95
C LYS A 229 -31.75 -12.79 -42.49
N SER A 230 -32.51 -12.09 -43.37
CA SER A 230 -33.81 -11.50 -43.00
C SER A 230 -35.04 -12.32 -43.43
N ASP A 231 -34.86 -13.47 -44.09
CA ASP A 231 -35.98 -14.33 -44.50
C ASP A 231 -36.05 -15.65 -43.72
N THR A 232 -36.19 -15.52 -42.41
CA THR A 232 -36.66 -16.67 -41.56
C THR A 232 -37.66 -16.12 -40.55
N ALA A 233 -38.90 -16.60 -40.66
CA ALA A 233 -40.06 -16.16 -39.92
C ALA A 233 -39.93 -16.30 -38.40
N PRO A 234 -40.63 -15.47 -37.61
CA PRO A 234 -40.51 -15.42 -36.17
C PRO A 234 -41.25 -16.58 -35.50
N GLN A 235 -40.58 -17.27 -34.60
CA GLN A 235 -41.24 -18.14 -33.60
C GLN A 235 -41.58 -17.34 -32.33
N PRO A 236 -42.63 -17.72 -31.58
CA PRO A 236 -43.19 -16.91 -30.51
C PRO A 236 -42.28 -16.84 -29.27
N ILE A 237 -42.22 -15.68 -28.67
CA ILE A 237 -41.51 -15.40 -27.45
C ILE A 237 -42.35 -15.96 -26.29
N GLU A 238 -41.83 -16.91 -25.55
CA GLU A 238 -42.33 -17.30 -24.22
C GLU A 238 -41.90 -16.22 -23.21
N GLU A 239 -42.88 -15.66 -22.49
CA GLU A 239 -42.73 -14.75 -21.37
C GLU A 239 -41.95 -15.40 -20.21
N PRO A 240 -41.01 -14.73 -19.57
CA PRO A 240 -40.44 -15.20 -18.30
C PRO A 240 -41.42 -15.00 -17.16
N PRO A 241 -41.50 -15.90 -16.18
CA PRO A 241 -42.44 -15.78 -15.06
C PRO A 241 -42.09 -14.67 -14.11
N ALA A 242 -43.18 -14.07 -13.60
CA ALA A 242 -43.22 -12.90 -12.72
C ALA A 242 -42.34 -13.02 -11.46
N ALA A 243 -41.85 -11.85 -11.05
CA ALA A 243 -41.15 -11.55 -9.83
C ALA A 243 -41.77 -12.18 -8.58
N SER A 244 -40.94 -12.92 -7.84
CA SER A 244 -41.25 -13.37 -6.49
C SER A 244 -40.97 -12.22 -5.50
N THR A 245 -42.00 -11.89 -4.78
CA THR A 245 -42.21 -11.03 -3.64
C THR A 245 -41.01 -10.96 -2.68
N ILE A 246 -40.59 -9.73 -2.39
CA ILE A 246 -39.67 -9.40 -1.29
C ILE A 246 -40.47 -9.64 0.02
N VAL A 247 -40.08 -10.66 0.77
CA VAL A 247 -40.52 -10.86 2.15
C VAL A 247 -39.61 -10.04 3.06
N ALA A 248 -40.19 -9.02 3.66
CA ALA A 248 -39.59 -8.27 4.76
C ALA A 248 -39.43 -9.19 5.97
N HIS A 249 -38.19 -9.40 6.43
CA HIS A 249 -37.91 -10.01 7.72
C HIS A 249 -38.02 -8.93 8.81
N GLU A 250 -39.02 -9.09 9.67
CA GLU A 250 -39.11 -8.41 10.95
C GLU A 250 -37.97 -8.87 11.89
N PRO A 251 -37.47 -7.99 12.78
CA PRO A 251 -36.42 -8.33 13.73
C PRO A 251 -37.02 -9.18 14.87
N SER A 252 -36.60 -10.43 14.96
CA SER A 252 -36.94 -11.29 16.09
C SER A 252 -36.19 -10.87 17.35
N THR A 253 -36.98 -10.69 18.38
CA THR A 253 -36.75 -10.47 19.81
C THR A 253 -35.51 -11.15 20.39
N GLN A 254 -34.88 -10.35 21.25
CA GLN A 254 -33.82 -10.66 22.21
C GLN A 254 -34.06 -11.98 22.95
N SER A 255 -33.09 -12.87 22.90
CA SER A 255 -32.91 -13.92 23.89
C SER A 255 -31.81 -13.50 24.86
N ASP A 256 -32.14 -13.47 26.17
CA ASP A 256 -31.25 -13.17 27.27
C ASP A 256 -29.96 -14.01 27.25
N PRO A 257 -28.80 -13.42 27.58
CA PRO A 257 -27.58 -14.18 27.74
C PRO A 257 -27.62 -14.96 29.05
N SER A 258 -27.42 -16.29 28.94
CA SER A 258 -27.19 -17.18 30.09
C SER A 258 -25.99 -16.70 30.92
N PRO A 259 -26.01 -16.85 32.25
CA PRO A 259 -24.96 -16.36 33.13
C PRO A 259 -23.66 -17.16 32.93
N ILE A 260 -22.56 -16.40 32.68
CA ILE A 260 -21.19 -16.92 32.59
C ILE A 260 -20.81 -17.55 33.95
N PRO A 261 -20.29 -18.78 33.98
CA PRO A 261 -19.77 -19.36 35.22
C PRO A 261 -18.57 -18.55 35.71
N LYS A 262 -18.59 -18.08 36.95
CA LYS A 262 -17.47 -17.45 37.64
C LYS A 262 -16.35 -18.48 37.78
N THR A 263 -15.36 -18.40 36.93
CA THR A 263 -14.08 -19.10 37.14
C THR A 263 -13.37 -18.39 38.31
N ALA A 264 -13.07 -19.13 39.37
CA ALA A 264 -12.32 -18.62 40.49
C ALA A 264 -10.92 -18.18 40.03
N GLU A 265 -10.57 -16.94 40.31
CA GLU A 265 -9.21 -16.43 40.12
C GLU A 265 -8.25 -17.24 40.97
N PRO A 266 -7.10 -17.71 40.43
CA PRO A 266 -6.05 -18.28 41.25
C PRO A 266 -5.46 -17.20 42.17
N PRO A 267 -5.05 -17.53 43.42
CA PRO A 267 -4.49 -16.56 44.32
C PRO A 267 -3.22 -15.94 43.73
N LEU A 268 -3.16 -14.61 43.76
CA LEU A 268 -2.00 -13.84 43.36
C LEU A 268 -0.83 -14.22 44.25
N ASP A 269 0.18 -14.87 43.68
CA ASP A 269 1.45 -15.13 44.37
C ASP A 269 2.26 -13.82 44.42
N GLU A 270 2.27 -13.18 45.57
CA GLU A 270 2.99 -11.92 45.84
C GLU A 270 4.50 -12.12 46.08
N SER A 271 5.06 -13.28 45.78
CA SER A 271 6.49 -13.59 46.04
C SER A 271 7.48 -12.69 45.31
N TRP A 272 7.04 -12.06 44.18
CA TRP A 272 7.85 -11.13 43.42
C TRP A 272 8.02 -9.73 44.06
N LEU A 273 7.13 -9.33 44.98
CA LEU A 273 7.21 -8.06 45.71
C LEU A 273 8.38 -8.01 46.71
N ARG A 274 8.92 -9.14 47.13
CA ARG A 274 10.03 -9.21 48.09
C ARG A 274 11.42 -9.07 47.45
N ALA A 275 11.54 -9.05 46.15
CA ALA A 275 12.81 -8.94 45.45
C ALA A 275 13.34 -7.50 45.25
N TYR A 276 12.57 -6.48 45.64
CA TYR A 276 12.96 -5.06 45.53
C TYR A 276 13.03 -4.33 46.88
N ASP A 277 13.64 -4.98 47.87
CA ASP A 277 14.02 -4.26 49.11
C ASP A 277 15.40 -3.59 48.89
N THR A 278 15.39 -2.31 48.53
CA THR A 278 16.58 -1.49 48.32
C THR A 278 17.10 -0.84 49.60
N SER A 279 17.13 -1.56 50.68
CA SER A 279 17.69 -1.07 51.95
C SER A 279 19.13 -1.54 52.21
N THR A 280 20.03 -1.47 51.20
CA THR A 280 21.47 -1.65 51.45
C THR A 280 22.31 -0.81 50.49
N ILE A 281 22.22 0.50 50.65
CA ILE A 281 23.32 1.41 50.24
C ILE A 281 23.66 2.21 51.51
N GLY A 282 24.35 1.50 52.43
CA GLY A 282 25.02 2.10 53.57
C GLY A 282 26.30 2.76 53.13
N GLY A 283 26.49 4.02 53.55
CA GLY A 283 27.63 4.81 53.27
C GLY A 283 28.96 4.23 53.74
N SER A 284 30.03 4.63 53.05
CA SER A 284 31.38 4.65 53.59
C SER A 284 31.96 5.99 53.28
N THR A 285 32.02 6.84 54.30
CA THR A 285 32.93 8.01 54.40
C THR A 285 34.24 7.51 55.02
N ALA A 286 35.35 7.68 54.30
CA ALA A 286 36.68 7.97 54.79
C ALA A 286 37.54 8.46 53.59
#